data_aec887b78c35272b1b4086e7ab3c4087
#
_entry.id   aec887b78c35272b1b4086e7ab3c4087
#
_cell.length_a   1.000
_cell.length_b   1.000
_cell.length_c   1.000
_cell.angle_alpha   90.00
_cell.angle_beta   90.00
_cell.angle_gamma   90.00
#
_symmetry.space_group_name_H-M   'P 1'
#
loop_
_entity.id
_entity.type
_entity.pdbx_description
1 polymer ?
#
loop_
_entity_poly.entity_id
_entity_poly.type
_entity_poly.pdbx_seq_one_letter_code
_entity_poly.pdbx_strand_id
1 'polypeptide(L)'
;MNYSLTVFANQYANDTSKTMSFDNWQSFVDLLRALSQKPLAGKRDAPLISPAMYEVGTTRANRNVVDWGHWACVDVDDYEGPLEDIITQFRWNDAVIYSTASSTIDHPKFRVVLNLDRRVATEELRHFWYALNKHLGDIGDAQTKDASRMYYIPADYASSTNNFFHVTEGSPVEVDKLMRNNPYSPPTGNSFLDSLSEEMQAKVIQHRQSKLDNMDITWSGYLDCPFVPNKLVSDYKSIAGEGWYRKLYQIMVAIAGNAIKAKYPITARQIEMLCREIDQETGNWYENRPITREAESALNYAYSNVYED
;
A
#
# COMPACT_ATOMS: atom_id res chain seq x y z
N MET A 1 -24.43 -14.08 -8.20
CA MET A 1 -23.32 -13.42 -7.49
C MET A 1 -23.19 -12.03 -8.06
N ASN A 2 -22.98 -11.01 -7.27
CA ASN A 2 -22.86 -9.65 -7.80
C ASN A 2 -21.38 -9.22 -7.73
N TYR A 3 -20.73 -9.12 -8.88
CA TYR A 3 -19.34 -8.65 -8.99
C TYR A 3 -19.35 -7.13 -8.99
N SER A 4 -18.65 -6.54 -8.04
CA SER A 4 -18.61 -5.09 -7.90
C SER A 4 -17.18 -4.58 -7.99
N LEU A 5 -17.00 -3.40 -8.54
CA LEU A 5 -15.72 -2.70 -8.60
C LEU A 5 -15.92 -1.20 -8.39
N THR A 6 -14.90 -0.55 -7.85
CA THR A 6 -14.82 0.91 -7.80
C THR A 6 -13.91 1.42 -8.92
N VAL A 7 -14.33 2.48 -9.60
CA VAL A 7 -13.62 3.08 -10.74
C VAL A 7 -12.97 4.39 -10.33
N PHE A 8 -11.71 4.58 -10.68
CA PHE A 8 -10.95 5.80 -10.45
C PHE A 8 -10.46 6.40 -11.76
N ALA A 9 -10.63 7.72 -11.93
CA ALA A 9 -10.24 8.40 -13.15
C ALA A 9 -8.71 8.42 -13.38
N ASN A 10 -7.93 8.43 -12.30
CA ASN A 10 -6.46 8.42 -12.31
C ASN A 10 -5.92 7.98 -10.93
N GLN A 11 -4.61 7.81 -10.84
CA GLN A 11 -3.94 7.33 -9.60
C GLN A 11 -4.08 8.27 -8.39
N TYR A 12 -4.45 9.53 -8.59
CA TYR A 12 -4.63 10.52 -7.52
C TYR A 12 -6.09 10.66 -7.09
N ALA A 13 -7.02 10.02 -7.81
CA ALA A 13 -8.44 10.09 -7.51
C ALA A 13 -8.75 9.46 -6.15
N ASN A 14 -9.57 10.16 -5.36
CA ASN A 14 -10.01 9.74 -4.04
C ASN A 14 -11.53 9.51 -3.96
N ASP A 15 -12.26 9.84 -5.02
CA ASP A 15 -13.71 9.65 -5.10
C ASP A 15 -14.04 8.16 -5.24
N THR A 16 -14.79 7.62 -4.29
CA THR A 16 -15.22 6.22 -4.23
C THR A 16 -16.67 6.01 -4.66
N SER A 17 -17.35 7.06 -5.12
CA SER A 17 -18.77 7.01 -5.50
C SER A 17 -19.03 6.29 -6.83
N LYS A 18 -18.02 6.17 -7.69
CA LYS A 18 -18.13 5.54 -9.01
C LYS A 18 -17.93 4.04 -8.88
N THR A 19 -19.04 3.32 -8.82
CA THR A 19 -19.05 1.85 -8.76
C THR A 19 -19.72 1.26 -9.98
N MET A 20 -19.32 0.05 -10.36
CA MET A 20 -19.99 -0.79 -11.36
C MET A 20 -20.30 -2.15 -10.75
N SER A 21 -21.37 -2.78 -11.21
CA SER A 21 -21.77 -4.11 -10.76
C SER A 21 -22.17 -4.98 -11.94
N PHE A 22 -21.88 -6.27 -11.86
CA PHE A 22 -22.16 -7.27 -12.88
C PHE A 22 -22.83 -8.49 -12.25
N ASP A 23 -23.81 -9.05 -12.91
CA ASP A 23 -24.59 -10.17 -12.40
C ASP A 23 -23.81 -11.49 -12.41
N ASN A 24 -22.78 -11.59 -13.25
CA ASN A 24 -21.96 -12.79 -13.38
C ASN A 24 -20.51 -12.45 -13.78
N TRP A 25 -19.63 -13.43 -13.62
CA TRP A 25 -18.21 -13.33 -13.95
C TRP A 25 -17.96 -13.01 -15.42
N GLN A 26 -18.72 -13.65 -16.34
CA GLN A 26 -18.53 -13.45 -17.77
C GLN A 26 -18.75 -11.99 -18.18
N SER A 27 -19.78 -11.32 -17.65
CA SER A 27 -20.03 -9.91 -17.94
C SER A 27 -18.87 -9.01 -17.47
N PHE A 28 -18.20 -9.35 -16.37
CA PHE A 28 -17.00 -8.63 -15.93
C PHE A 28 -15.80 -8.93 -16.85
N VAL A 29 -15.59 -10.18 -17.25
CA VAL A 29 -14.57 -10.58 -18.24
C VAL A 29 -14.77 -9.86 -19.56
N ASP A 30 -16.02 -9.75 -20.05
CA ASP A 30 -16.35 -9.06 -21.30
C ASP A 30 -16.01 -7.57 -21.24
N LEU A 31 -16.24 -6.91 -20.08
CA LEU A 31 -15.77 -5.54 -19.87
C LEU A 31 -14.24 -5.47 -19.98
N LEU A 32 -13.50 -6.32 -19.26
CA LEU A 32 -12.05 -6.31 -19.29
C LEU A 32 -11.50 -6.58 -20.70
N ARG A 33 -12.14 -7.50 -21.43
CA ARG A 33 -11.81 -7.81 -22.83
C ARG A 33 -12.04 -6.60 -23.74
N ALA A 34 -13.16 -5.93 -23.62
CA ALA A 34 -13.45 -4.73 -24.40
C ALA A 34 -12.45 -3.60 -24.09
N LEU A 35 -12.05 -3.46 -22.83
CA LEU A 35 -11.03 -2.49 -22.42
C LEU A 35 -9.65 -2.84 -22.97
N SER A 36 -9.26 -4.14 -23.02
CA SER A 36 -7.96 -4.58 -23.54
C SER A 36 -7.73 -4.24 -25.01
N GLN A 37 -8.80 -4.03 -25.76
CA GLN A 37 -8.76 -3.65 -27.18
C GLN A 37 -8.74 -2.14 -27.41
N LYS A 38 -8.87 -1.34 -26.32
CA LYS A 38 -8.91 0.10 -26.40
C LYS A 38 -7.49 0.66 -26.50
N PRO A 39 -7.14 1.42 -27.56
CA PRO A 39 -5.81 2.01 -27.69
C PRO A 39 -5.62 3.12 -26.66
N LEU A 40 -4.51 3.09 -25.92
CA LEU A 40 -4.07 4.12 -25.00
C LEU A 40 -2.57 4.39 -25.17
N ALA A 41 -2.17 5.66 -25.10
CA ALA A 41 -0.76 6.03 -25.22
C ALA A 41 0.09 5.45 -24.07
N GLY A 42 -0.44 5.41 -22.85
CA GLY A 42 0.24 4.86 -21.68
C GLY A 42 -0.63 4.89 -20.43
N LYS A 43 -0.07 4.46 -19.31
CA LYS A 43 -0.81 4.36 -18.04
C LYS A 43 -1.38 5.69 -17.51
N ARG A 44 -0.83 6.85 -17.92
CA ARG A 44 -1.34 8.16 -17.47
C ARG A 44 -2.75 8.46 -18.00
N ASP A 45 -3.11 7.87 -19.13
CA ASP A 45 -4.40 8.08 -19.79
C ASP A 45 -5.43 7.01 -19.39
N ALA A 46 -5.01 6.02 -18.61
CA ALA A 46 -5.84 4.90 -18.23
C ALA A 46 -6.54 5.16 -16.89
N PRO A 47 -7.85 4.89 -16.77
CA PRO A 47 -8.52 4.78 -15.49
C PRO A 47 -8.03 3.55 -14.73
N LEU A 48 -8.39 3.49 -13.44
CA LEU A 48 -8.07 2.37 -12.58
C LEU A 48 -9.36 1.75 -12.02
N ILE A 49 -9.27 0.48 -11.71
CA ILE A 49 -10.32 -0.28 -11.04
C ILE A 49 -9.80 -0.87 -9.74
N SER A 50 -10.68 -1.08 -8.78
CA SER A 50 -10.36 -1.69 -7.49
C SER A 50 -11.43 -2.73 -7.12
N PRO A 51 -11.06 -3.89 -6.55
CA PRO A 51 -12.02 -4.80 -5.95
C PRO A 51 -12.64 -4.23 -4.67
N ALA A 52 -12.00 -3.22 -4.07
CA ALA A 52 -12.43 -2.63 -2.83
C ALA A 52 -13.76 -1.88 -2.98
N MET A 53 -14.69 -2.20 -2.08
CA MET A 53 -15.92 -1.47 -1.85
C MET A 53 -15.75 -0.61 -0.61
N TYR A 54 -16.25 0.62 -0.63
CA TYR A 54 -15.99 1.61 0.40
C TYR A 54 -17.29 1.98 1.12
N GLU A 55 -17.15 2.44 2.36
CA GLU A 55 -18.25 3.10 3.07
C GLU A 55 -18.75 4.30 2.27
N VAL A 56 -20.08 4.45 2.20
CA VAL A 56 -20.73 5.51 1.42
C VAL A 56 -20.28 6.90 1.90
N GLY A 57 -19.91 7.74 0.96
CA GLY A 57 -19.49 9.13 1.26
C GLY A 57 -18.07 9.26 1.80
N THR A 58 -17.27 8.19 1.75
CA THR A 58 -15.87 8.22 2.19
C THR A 58 -14.89 8.31 1.02
N THR A 59 -13.63 8.52 1.34
CA THR A 59 -12.53 8.59 0.38
C THR A 59 -11.75 7.28 0.30
N ARG A 60 -10.95 7.11 -0.74
CA ARG A 60 -10.05 5.98 -0.93
C ARG A 60 -8.98 5.93 0.18
N ALA A 61 -9.22 5.10 1.19
CA ALA A 61 -8.27 4.79 2.26
C ALA A 61 -8.54 3.37 2.77
N ASN A 62 -7.53 2.66 3.25
CA ASN A 62 -7.66 1.29 3.75
C ASN A 62 -8.74 1.15 4.83
N ARG A 63 -8.82 2.12 5.74
CA ARG A 63 -9.81 2.14 6.84
C ARG A 63 -11.26 2.30 6.39
N ASN A 64 -11.50 2.74 5.16
CA ASN A 64 -12.84 2.97 4.60
C ASN A 64 -13.29 1.80 3.72
N VAL A 65 -12.45 0.77 3.55
CA VAL A 65 -12.79 -0.42 2.79
C VAL A 65 -13.68 -1.32 3.65
N VAL A 66 -14.82 -1.71 3.10
CA VAL A 66 -15.78 -2.62 3.75
C VAL A 66 -15.45 -4.07 3.39
N ASP A 67 -15.27 -4.33 2.10
CA ASP A 67 -14.91 -5.65 1.57
C ASP A 67 -14.23 -5.52 0.21
N TRP A 68 -13.68 -6.63 -0.29
CA TRP A 68 -13.44 -6.82 -1.71
C TRP A 68 -14.62 -7.57 -2.31
N GLY A 69 -15.00 -7.18 -3.54
CA GLY A 69 -16.01 -7.85 -4.32
C GLY A 69 -15.68 -9.33 -4.58
N HIS A 70 -16.42 -9.96 -5.49
CA HIS A 70 -16.20 -11.36 -5.87
C HIS A 70 -14.98 -11.57 -6.81
N TRP A 71 -13.98 -10.70 -6.70
CA TRP A 71 -12.76 -10.80 -7.48
C TRP A 71 -11.55 -10.22 -6.74
N ALA A 72 -10.37 -10.70 -7.09
CA ALA A 72 -9.09 -10.19 -6.62
C ALA A 72 -8.16 -9.95 -7.81
N CYS A 73 -7.14 -9.14 -7.60
CA CYS A 73 -6.11 -8.90 -8.60
C CYS A 73 -4.73 -8.92 -7.95
N VAL A 74 -3.78 -9.58 -8.60
CA VAL A 74 -2.37 -9.60 -8.22
C VAL A 74 -1.55 -8.94 -9.32
N ASP A 75 -0.70 -8.00 -8.95
CA ASP A 75 0.26 -7.33 -9.84
C ASP A 75 1.57 -8.13 -9.86
N VAL A 76 2.09 -8.44 -11.03
CA VAL A 76 3.32 -9.23 -11.22
C VAL A 76 4.28 -8.42 -12.08
N ASP A 77 5.35 -7.92 -11.44
CA ASP A 77 6.31 -7.02 -12.08
C ASP A 77 7.67 -7.69 -12.37
N ASP A 78 8.02 -8.75 -11.65
CA ASP A 78 9.34 -9.40 -11.71
C ASP A 78 9.21 -10.92 -11.90
N TYR A 79 8.57 -11.33 -13.00
CA TYR A 79 8.43 -12.74 -13.35
C TYR A 79 9.45 -13.15 -14.41
N GLU A 80 10.28 -14.15 -14.11
CA GLU A 80 11.35 -14.62 -15.01
C GLU A 80 10.99 -15.87 -15.82
N GLY A 81 9.83 -16.49 -15.55
CA GLY A 81 9.35 -17.68 -16.26
C GLY A 81 8.57 -17.38 -17.53
N PRO A 82 8.27 -18.42 -18.33
CA PRO A 82 7.38 -18.29 -19.48
C PRO A 82 5.96 -17.94 -19.05
N LEU A 83 5.26 -17.09 -19.80
CA LEU A 83 3.87 -16.71 -19.50
C LEU A 83 2.93 -17.95 -19.54
N GLU A 84 3.24 -18.93 -20.35
CA GLU A 84 2.53 -20.20 -20.47
C GLU A 84 2.45 -20.96 -19.14
N ASP A 85 3.46 -20.86 -18.30
CA ASP A 85 3.49 -21.51 -16.97
C ASP A 85 2.43 -20.87 -16.07
N ILE A 86 2.29 -19.56 -16.10
CA ILE A 86 1.25 -18.82 -15.37
C ILE A 86 -0.15 -19.20 -15.90
N ILE A 87 -0.35 -19.21 -17.21
CA ILE A 87 -1.62 -19.60 -17.80
C ILE A 87 -1.96 -21.04 -17.40
N THR A 88 -0.99 -21.93 -17.41
CA THR A 88 -1.15 -23.35 -17.01
C THR A 88 -1.46 -23.48 -15.53
N GLN A 89 -0.86 -22.67 -14.67
CA GLN A 89 -1.14 -22.66 -13.23
C GLN A 89 -2.61 -22.34 -12.94
N PHE A 90 -3.21 -21.44 -13.71
CA PHE A 90 -4.61 -21.02 -13.53
C PHE A 90 -5.62 -21.79 -14.39
N ARG A 91 -5.22 -22.81 -15.14
CA ARG A 91 -6.11 -23.55 -16.05
C ARG A 91 -7.39 -24.11 -15.42
N TRP A 92 -7.41 -24.28 -14.10
CA TRP A 92 -8.57 -24.79 -13.36
C TRP A 92 -9.37 -23.70 -12.63
N ASN A 93 -8.94 -22.45 -12.76
CA ASN A 93 -9.60 -21.30 -12.15
C ASN A 93 -10.20 -20.39 -13.21
N ASP A 94 -11.26 -19.72 -12.85
CA ASP A 94 -11.76 -18.58 -13.58
C ASP A 94 -10.81 -17.40 -13.39
N ALA A 95 -10.01 -17.08 -14.40
CA ALA A 95 -9.05 -16.00 -14.31
C ALA A 95 -8.94 -15.19 -15.61
N VAL A 96 -8.50 -13.94 -15.47
CA VAL A 96 -8.07 -13.08 -16.56
C VAL A 96 -6.63 -12.66 -16.31
N ILE A 97 -5.75 -12.87 -17.27
CA ILE A 97 -4.34 -12.49 -17.22
C ILE A 97 -4.10 -11.47 -18.32
N TYR A 98 -3.65 -10.26 -17.96
CA TYR A 98 -3.41 -9.20 -18.92
C TYR A 98 -2.13 -8.42 -18.65
N SER A 99 -1.48 -7.97 -19.72
CA SER A 99 -0.26 -7.18 -19.67
C SER A 99 -0.47 -5.79 -19.09
N THR A 100 0.57 -5.23 -18.46
CA THR A 100 0.59 -3.84 -18.03
C THR A 100 1.18 -2.91 -19.11
N ALA A 101 1.02 -1.60 -18.93
CA ALA A 101 1.55 -0.57 -19.85
C ALA A 101 3.09 -0.55 -19.95
N SER A 102 3.79 -1.23 -19.05
CA SER A 102 5.25 -1.35 -19.04
C SER A 102 5.75 -2.77 -19.33
N SER A 103 4.88 -3.65 -19.81
CA SER A 103 5.23 -5.01 -20.19
C SER A 103 6.10 -5.00 -21.48
N THR A 104 7.18 -5.79 -21.48
CA THR A 104 7.99 -6.04 -22.66
C THR A 104 8.14 -7.53 -22.91
N ILE A 105 8.62 -7.90 -24.09
CA ILE A 105 8.85 -9.32 -24.45
C ILE A 105 9.87 -9.93 -23.48
N ASP A 106 10.94 -9.20 -23.16
CA ASP A 106 12.03 -9.68 -22.30
C ASP A 106 11.68 -9.63 -20.80
N HIS A 107 10.76 -8.71 -20.41
CA HIS A 107 10.29 -8.55 -19.03
C HIS A 107 8.76 -8.43 -19.02
N PRO A 108 8.04 -9.56 -19.07
CA PRO A 108 6.59 -9.56 -19.05
C PRO A 108 6.09 -9.10 -17.68
N LYS A 109 5.32 -8.00 -17.70
CA LYS A 109 4.63 -7.45 -16.55
C LYS A 109 3.13 -7.58 -16.75
N PHE A 110 2.45 -8.17 -15.79
CA PHE A 110 1.05 -8.53 -15.97
C PHE A 110 0.27 -8.54 -14.67
N ARG A 111 -1.05 -8.64 -14.82
CA ARG A 111 -1.99 -8.81 -13.72
C ARG A 111 -2.75 -10.09 -13.86
N VAL A 112 -2.99 -10.74 -12.75
CA VAL A 112 -3.85 -11.91 -12.64
C VAL A 112 -5.10 -11.50 -11.88
N VAL A 113 -6.24 -11.47 -12.56
CA VAL A 113 -7.57 -11.20 -11.97
C VAL A 113 -8.26 -12.55 -11.76
N LEU A 114 -8.72 -12.81 -10.56
CA LEU A 114 -9.30 -14.08 -10.15
C LEU A 114 -10.74 -13.91 -9.70
N ASN A 115 -11.58 -14.82 -10.16
CA ASN A 115 -12.94 -15.00 -9.66
C ASN A 115 -12.90 -15.61 -8.26
N LEU A 116 -13.68 -15.09 -7.32
CA LEU A 116 -13.79 -15.58 -5.95
C LEU A 116 -15.18 -16.14 -5.69
N ASP A 117 -15.28 -17.23 -4.93
CA ASP A 117 -16.54 -17.85 -4.52
C ASP A 117 -17.37 -16.98 -3.56
N ARG A 118 -16.72 -16.07 -2.85
CA ARG A 118 -17.34 -15.10 -1.95
C ARG A 118 -16.57 -13.77 -1.89
N ARG A 119 -17.20 -12.76 -1.32
CA ARG A 119 -16.52 -11.51 -0.92
C ARG A 119 -15.53 -11.78 0.20
N VAL A 120 -14.52 -10.91 0.30
CA VAL A 120 -13.51 -10.96 1.36
C VAL A 120 -13.70 -9.75 2.26
N ALA A 121 -14.08 -9.98 3.52
CA ALA A 121 -14.28 -8.92 4.49
C ALA A 121 -12.95 -8.22 4.85
N THR A 122 -13.02 -6.96 5.26
CA THR A 122 -11.83 -6.13 5.56
C THR A 122 -10.88 -6.81 6.54
N GLU A 123 -11.40 -7.48 7.55
CA GLU A 123 -10.63 -8.16 8.59
C GLU A 123 -9.84 -9.34 8.03
N GLU A 124 -10.33 -9.96 6.95
CA GLU A 124 -9.71 -11.11 6.30
C GLU A 124 -8.69 -10.71 5.22
N LEU A 125 -8.77 -9.48 4.67
CA LEU A 125 -8.03 -9.08 3.48
C LEU A 125 -6.52 -9.29 3.60
N ARG A 126 -5.95 -9.06 4.77
CA ARG A 126 -4.51 -9.24 4.99
C ARG A 126 -4.11 -10.72 4.93
N HIS A 127 -4.88 -11.60 5.55
CA HIS A 127 -4.69 -13.04 5.46
C HIS A 127 -4.96 -13.55 4.05
N PHE A 128 -6.06 -13.12 3.44
CA PHE A 128 -6.42 -13.50 2.09
C PHE A 128 -5.32 -13.13 1.07
N TRP A 129 -4.83 -11.90 1.11
CA TRP A 129 -3.76 -11.46 0.22
C TRP A 129 -2.48 -12.31 0.40
N TYR A 130 -2.10 -12.57 1.66
CA TYR A 130 -0.97 -13.45 1.97
C TYR A 130 -1.18 -14.85 1.39
N ALA A 131 -2.34 -15.45 1.64
CA ALA A 131 -2.67 -16.79 1.18
C ALA A 131 -2.71 -16.87 -0.35
N LEU A 132 -3.23 -15.84 -1.00
CA LEU A 132 -3.26 -15.73 -2.45
C LEU A 132 -1.85 -15.64 -3.03
N ASN A 133 -1.00 -14.79 -2.49
CA ASN A 133 0.37 -14.65 -2.95
C ASN A 133 1.19 -15.94 -2.75
N LYS A 134 1.01 -16.63 -1.61
CA LYS A 134 1.60 -17.96 -1.37
C LYS A 134 1.12 -19.01 -2.37
N HIS A 135 -0.16 -19.01 -2.70
CA HIS A 135 -0.72 -19.91 -3.71
C HIS A 135 -0.13 -19.67 -5.10
N LEU A 136 0.23 -18.43 -5.39
CA LEU A 136 0.88 -18.01 -6.62
C LEU A 136 2.41 -18.24 -6.64
N GLY A 137 2.98 -18.79 -5.59
CA GLY A 137 4.44 -18.97 -5.48
C GLY A 137 5.21 -17.70 -5.17
N ASP A 138 4.56 -16.75 -4.46
CA ASP A 138 5.12 -15.45 -4.04
C ASP A 138 5.56 -14.53 -5.21
N ILE A 139 4.93 -14.66 -6.38
CA ILE A 139 5.26 -13.83 -7.56
C ILE A 139 4.61 -12.44 -7.53
N GLY A 140 3.63 -12.22 -6.66
CA GLY A 140 2.93 -10.93 -6.55
C GLY A 140 3.78 -9.87 -5.87
N ASP A 141 3.69 -8.63 -6.36
CA ASP A 141 4.37 -7.49 -5.75
C ASP A 141 3.92 -7.28 -4.29
N ALA A 142 4.84 -7.47 -3.35
CA ALA A 142 4.62 -7.35 -1.91
C ALA A 142 4.13 -5.95 -1.48
N GLN A 143 4.28 -4.93 -2.32
CA GLN A 143 3.76 -3.58 -2.07
C GLN A 143 2.25 -3.47 -2.35
N THR A 144 1.62 -4.46 -3.00
CA THR A 144 0.22 -4.42 -3.41
C THR A 144 -0.77 -4.98 -2.37
N LYS A 145 -0.34 -5.19 -1.13
CA LYS A 145 -1.13 -5.72 -0.02
C LYS A 145 -2.14 -4.74 0.60
N ASP A 146 -2.28 -3.55 0.04
CA ASP A 146 -3.20 -2.53 0.54
C ASP A 146 -4.65 -2.91 0.27
N ALA A 147 -5.53 -2.81 1.26
CA ALA A 147 -6.96 -3.07 1.09
C ALA A 147 -7.61 -2.16 0.03
N SER A 148 -7.15 -0.91 -0.09
CA SER A 148 -7.64 0.09 -1.06
C SER A 148 -6.85 0.12 -2.38
N ARG A 149 -6.23 -1.00 -2.76
CA ARG A 149 -5.40 -1.09 -3.97
C ARG A 149 -6.21 -0.83 -5.24
N MET A 150 -5.61 -0.08 -6.15
CA MET A 150 -6.13 0.18 -7.49
C MET A 150 -5.22 -0.45 -8.53
N TYR A 151 -5.81 -0.88 -9.63
CA TYR A 151 -5.13 -1.48 -10.76
C TYR A 151 -5.50 -0.74 -12.03
N TYR A 152 -4.52 -0.39 -12.85
CA TYR A 152 -4.81 0.13 -14.19
C TYR A 152 -5.55 -0.91 -15.00
N ILE A 153 -6.57 -0.48 -15.76
CA ILE A 153 -7.33 -1.35 -16.65
C ILE A 153 -6.44 -2.01 -17.70
N PRO A 154 -6.84 -3.19 -18.25
CA PRO A 154 -6.22 -3.66 -19.47
C PRO A 154 -6.50 -2.67 -20.61
N ALA A 155 -5.53 -2.51 -21.51
CA ALA A 155 -5.68 -1.70 -22.73
C ALA A 155 -4.63 -2.13 -23.76
N ASP A 156 -4.82 -1.73 -24.99
CA ASP A 156 -3.77 -1.79 -26.01
C ASP A 156 -2.83 -0.59 -25.81
N TYR A 157 -1.83 -0.78 -24.94
CA TYR A 157 -0.91 0.28 -24.56
C TYR A 157 0.18 0.45 -25.63
N ALA A 158 0.25 1.62 -26.25
CA ALA A 158 1.33 1.95 -27.20
C ALA A 158 2.73 1.95 -26.54
N SER A 159 2.80 2.13 -25.21
CA SER A 159 4.04 2.06 -24.43
C SER A 159 4.51 0.62 -24.12
N SER A 160 3.67 -0.39 -24.35
CA SER A 160 4.01 -1.80 -24.17
C SER A 160 4.44 -2.43 -25.50
N THR A 161 5.48 -3.26 -25.48
CA THR A 161 5.87 -4.10 -26.62
C THR A 161 5.36 -5.53 -26.50
N ASN A 162 4.58 -5.83 -25.46
CA ASN A 162 4.04 -7.14 -25.17
C ASN A 162 2.61 -7.04 -24.63
N ASN A 163 1.68 -6.57 -25.48
CA ASN A 163 0.26 -6.52 -25.11
C ASN A 163 -0.38 -7.90 -25.28
N PHE A 164 -1.01 -8.41 -24.23
CA PHE A 164 -1.75 -9.67 -24.25
C PHE A 164 -2.93 -9.65 -23.28
N PHE A 165 -3.90 -10.54 -23.54
CA PHE A 165 -5.09 -10.76 -22.73
C PHE A 165 -5.52 -12.24 -22.85
N HIS A 166 -5.42 -12.97 -21.74
CA HIS A 166 -5.79 -14.38 -21.66
C HIS A 166 -6.93 -14.57 -20.67
N VAL A 167 -7.80 -15.51 -20.95
CA VAL A 167 -8.88 -15.94 -20.07
C VAL A 167 -8.74 -17.43 -19.86
N THR A 168 -8.82 -17.85 -18.62
CA THR A 168 -8.94 -19.26 -18.24
C THR A 168 -10.35 -19.51 -17.71
N GLU A 169 -10.92 -20.65 -18.06
CA GLU A 169 -12.24 -21.08 -17.63
C GLU A 169 -12.13 -22.27 -16.70
N GLY A 170 -12.69 -22.16 -15.51
CA GLY A 170 -12.60 -23.20 -14.49
C GLY A 170 -13.60 -22.98 -13.35
N SER A 171 -13.11 -22.86 -12.15
CA SER A 171 -13.94 -22.59 -10.97
C SER A 171 -13.45 -21.34 -10.24
N PRO A 172 -14.34 -20.65 -9.51
CA PRO A 172 -13.93 -19.60 -8.59
C PRO A 172 -12.90 -20.12 -7.58
N VAL A 173 -12.00 -19.25 -7.14
CA VAL A 173 -11.09 -19.54 -6.03
C VAL A 173 -11.91 -19.64 -4.74
N GLU A 174 -11.80 -20.79 -4.05
CA GLU A 174 -12.43 -21.04 -2.77
C GLU A 174 -11.67 -20.28 -1.66
N VAL A 175 -12.15 -19.10 -1.28
CA VAL A 175 -11.47 -18.18 -0.34
C VAL A 175 -11.12 -18.87 0.98
N ASP A 176 -12.10 -19.56 1.58
CA ASP A 176 -11.88 -20.24 2.89
C ASP A 176 -10.87 -21.37 2.81
N LYS A 177 -10.87 -22.11 1.72
CA LYS A 177 -9.91 -23.22 1.50
C LYS A 177 -8.51 -22.68 1.25
N LEU A 178 -8.41 -21.60 0.46
CA LEU A 178 -7.15 -20.92 0.20
C LEU A 178 -6.51 -20.43 1.50
N MET A 179 -7.29 -19.76 2.35
CA MET A 179 -6.81 -19.23 3.64
C MET A 179 -6.45 -20.35 4.62
N ARG A 180 -7.24 -21.43 4.71
CA ARG A 180 -6.91 -22.59 5.55
C ARG A 180 -5.61 -23.28 5.13
N ASN A 181 -5.37 -23.39 3.82
CA ASN A 181 -4.17 -24.04 3.29
C ASN A 181 -2.91 -23.18 3.47
N ASN A 182 -3.08 -21.87 3.63
CA ASN A 182 -1.99 -20.91 3.80
C ASN A 182 -2.24 -20.07 5.07
N PRO A 183 -2.05 -20.65 6.26
CA PRO A 183 -2.31 -19.93 7.51
C PRO A 183 -1.39 -18.72 7.64
N TYR A 184 -1.99 -17.57 7.94
CA TYR A 184 -1.29 -16.32 8.14
C TYR A 184 -1.01 -16.10 9.62
N SER A 185 0.25 -16.02 9.95
CA SER A 185 0.67 -15.45 11.22
C SER A 185 1.11 -14.03 10.95
N PRO A 186 0.43 -13.00 11.49
CA PRO A 186 0.95 -11.64 11.42
C PRO A 186 2.41 -11.66 11.84
N PRO A 187 3.31 -10.94 11.14
CA PRO A 187 4.66 -10.77 11.68
C PRO A 187 4.48 -10.28 13.10
N THR A 188 4.90 -11.09 14.05
CA THR A 188 5.06 -10.64 15.42
C THR A 188 6.08 -9.51 15.30
N GLY A 189 5.61 -8.27 15.39
CA GLY A 189 6.50 -7.15 15.58
C GLY A 189 7.45 -7.57 16.70
N ASN A 190 8.73 -7.28 16.57
CA ASN A 190 9.72 -7.57 17.62
C ASN A 190 9.43 -6.75 18.89
N SER A 191 8.32 -6.05 18.96
CA SER A 191 7.88 -5.25 20.09
C SER A 191 6.82 -6.03 20.89
N PHE A 192 7.05 -6.19 22.17
CA PHE A 192 6.08 -6.67 23.15
C PHE A 192 4.72 -5.95 23.00
N LEU A 193 4.73 -4.67 22.62
CA LEU A 193 3.54 -3.87 22.38
C LEU A 193 2.62 -4.43 21.30
N ASP A 194 3.18 -4.96 20.20
CA ASP A 194 2.37 -5.48 19.09
C ASP A 194 1.57 -6.74 19.47
N SER A 195 1.90 -7.38 20.60
CA SER A 195 1.17 -8.53 21.16
C SER A 195 0.01 -8.12 22.08
N LEU A 196 -0.11 -6.83 22.43
CA LEU A 196 -1.12 -6.31 23.34
C LEU A 196 -2.37 -5.82 22.57
N SER A 197 -3.53 -5.79 23.26
CA SER A 197 -4.73 -5.12 22.73
C SER A 197 -4.48 -3.61 22.56
N GLU A 198 -5.21 -2.95 21.66
CA GLU A 198 -5.07 -1.50 21.41
C GLU A 198 -5.20 -0.66 22.70
N GLU A 199 -6.11 -1.04 23.60
CA GLU A 199 -6.27 -0.36 24.90
C GLU A 199 -5.03 -0.51 25.79
N MET A 200 -4.41 -1.70 25.81
CA MET A 200 -3.19 -1.93 26.57
C MET A 200 -1.98 -1.25 25.91
N GLN A 201 -1.91 -1.24 24.59
CA GLN A 201 -0.89 -0.47 23.86
C GLN A 201 -0.95 1.02 24.23
N ALA A 202 -2.16 1.61 24.22
CA ALA A 202 -2.36 3.01 24.60
C ALA A 202 -1.90 3.29 26.03
N LYS A 203 -2.20 2.41 26.99
CA LYS A 203 -1.77 2.53 28.40
C LYS A 203 -0.25 2.45 28.54
N VAL A 204 0.40 1.54 27.81
CA VAL A 204 1.86 1.40 27.84
C VAL A 204 2.53 2.63 27.23
N ILE A 205 2.02 3.13 26.08
CA ILE A 205 2.52 4.36 25.45
C ILE A 205 2.37 5.54 26.40
N GLN A 206 1.21 5.71 27.02
CA GLN A 206 0.97 6.76 28.01
C GLN A 206 1.92 6.67 29.21
N HIS A 207 2.18 5.45 29.72
CA HIS A 207 3.14 5.24 30.79
C HIS A 207 4.57 5.59 30.36
N ARG A 208 4.98 5.20 29.14
CA ARG A 208 6.28 5.57 28.58
C ARG A 208 6.43 7.09 28.43
N GLN A 209 5.39 7.77 27.96
CA GLN A 209 5.36 9.24 27.86
C GLN A 209 5.54 9.91 29.24
N SER A 210 4.92 9.37 30.29
CA SER A 210 5.01 9.93 31.64
C SER A 210 6.41 9.83 32.27
N LYS A 211 7.30 9.01 31.71
CA LYS A 211 8.70 8.86 32.15
C LYS A 211 9.67 9.81 31.43
N LEU A 212 9.18 10.60 30.47
CA LEU A 212 10.00 11.57 29.74
C LEU A 212 9.97 12.91 30.50
N ASP A 213 11.00 13.15 31.29
CA ASP A 213 11.09 14.26 32.23
C ASP A 213 12.32 15.17 32.01
N ASN A 214 13.17 14.87 31.04
CA ASN A 214 14.35 15.63 30.73
C ASN A 214 14.01 16.92 29.97
N MET A 215 13.65 17.97 30.71
CA MET A 215 13.33 19.29 30.17
C MET A 215 14.53 20.24 30.07
N ASP A 216 15.73 19.81 30.51
CA ASP A 216 16.92 20.66 30.54
C ASP A 216 17.56 20.85 29.14
N ILE A 217 17.14 20.06 28.15
CA ILE A 217 17.62 20.16 26.78
C ILE A 217 16.88 21.28 26.06
N THR A 218 17.58 22.31 25.67
CA THR A 218 17.03 23.45 24.91
C THR A 218 17.67 23.53 23.52
N TRP A 219 16.90 23.94 22.53
CA TRP A 219 17.35 24.16 21.16
C TRP A 219 16.47 25.21 20.48
N SER A 220 16.98 25.86 19.45
CA SER A 220 16.28 26.94 18.72
C SER A 220 15.77 26.53 17.34
N GLY A 221 16.42 25.57 16.70
CA GLY A 221 16.05 25.06 15.39
C GLY A 221 16.74 23.73 15.08
N TYR A 222 16.62 23.25 13.82
CA TYR A 222 17.17 21.94 13.46
C TYR A 222 18.71 21.88 13.50
N LEU A 223 19.41 23.02 13.38
CA LEU A 223 20.87 23.07 13.37
C LEU A 223 21.50 22.79 14.74
N ASP A 224 20.83 23.19 15.81
CA ASP A 224 21.30 23.03 17.20
C ASP A 224 20.48 21.98 17.98
N CYS A 225 19.46 21.40 17.38
CA CYS A 225 18.67 20.35 18.00
C CYS A 225 19.46 19.03 18.08
N PRO A 226 19.76 18.51 19.31
CA PRO A 226 20.60 17.32 19.49
C PRO A 226 19.92 16.03 18.96
N PHE A 227 18.63 16.05 18.67
CA PHE A 227 17.88 14.89 18.19
C PHE A 227 17.91 14.75 16.67
N VAL A 228 18.31 15.79 15.95
CA VAL A 228 18.33 15.80 14.48
C VAL A 228 19.50 14.97 13.94
N PRO A 229 19.23 13.98 13.07
CA PRO A 229 20.27 13.10 12.54
C PRO A 229 20.97 13.77 11.34
N ASN A 230 22.10 14.42 11.55
CA ASN A 230 22.84 15.18 10.54
C ASN A 230 23.09 14.41 9.24
N LYS A 231 23.37 13.10 9.32
CA LYS A 231 23.58 12.25 8.14
C LYS A 231 22.31 12.14 7.29
N LEU A 232 21.15 11.87 7.90
CA LEU A 232 19.89 11.77 7.17
C LEU A 232 19.47 13.12 6.60
N VAL A 233 19.76 14.22 7.27
CA VAL A 233 19.53 15.58 6.75
C VAL A 233 20.39 15.85 5.54
N SER A 234 21.68 15.51 5.57
CA SER A 234 22.57 15.62 4.42
C SER A 234 22.11 14.78 3.24
N ASP A 235 21.69 13.53 3.52
CA ASP A 235 21.12 12.63 2.51
C ASP A 235 19.84 13.22 1.89
N TYR A 236 18.98 13.85 2.71
CA TYR A 236 17.77 14.52 2.24
C TYR A 236 18.08 15.71 1.33
N LYS A 237 19.01 16.56 1.72
CA LYS A 237 19.44 17.73 0.95
C LYS A 237 20.09 17.37 -0.39
N SER A 238 20.67 16.18 -0.51
CA SER A 238 21.36 15.71 -1.72
C SER A 238 20.44 15.00 -2.74
N ILE A 239 19.13 14.86 -2.45
CA ILE A 239 18.20 14.18 -3.36
C ILE A 239 18.00 15.00 -4.63
N ALA A 240 18.33 14.41 -5.79
CA ALA A 240 18.18 15.02 -7.10
C ALA A 240 16.97 14.50 -7.92
N GLY A 241 16.03 13.79 -7.31
CA GLY A 241 14.94 13.15 -8.05
C GLY A 241 13.74 12.82 -7.18
N GLU A 242 13.35 11.57 -7.10
CA GLU A 242 12.21 11.09 -6.31
C GLU A 242 12.64 10.59 -4.92
N GLY A 243 11.70 10.48 -3.98
CA GLY A 243 11.94 9.87 -2.67
C GLY A 243 11.97 10.83 -1.47
N TRP A 244 11.69 12.12 -1.68
CA TRP A 244 11.63 13.16 -0.65
C TRP A 244 10.78 12.75 0.56
N TYR A 245 9.57 12.24 0.32
CA TYR A 245 8.65 11.85 1.37
C TYR A 245 9.22 10.76 2.29
N ARG A 246 9.77 9.71 1.72
CA ARG A 246 10.36 8.60 2.48
C ARG A 246 11.53 9.06 3.34
N LYS A 247 12.38 9.92 2.80
CA LYS A 247 13.56 10.45 3.50
C LYS A 247 13.15 11.40 4.63
N LEU A 248 12.18 12.28 4.38
CA LEU A 248 11.67 13.19 5.42
C LEU A 248 11.03 12.40 6.57
N TYR A 249 10.24 11.37 6.24
CA TYR A 249 9.66 10.49 7.26
C TYR A 249 10.73 9.74 8.07
N GLN A 250 11.81 9.29 7.45
CA GLN A 250 12.95 8.70 8.17
C GLN A 250 13.61 9.68 9.15
N ILE A 251 13.71 10.96 8.77
CA ILE A 251 14.19 12.01 9.67
C ILE A 251 13.25 12.19 10.85
N MET A 252 11.93 12.25 10.63
CA MET A 252 10.93 12.36 11.70
C MET A 252 11.04 11.21 12.71
N VAL A 253 11.14 9.97 12.22
CA VAL A 253 11.31 8.78 13.08
C VAL A 253 12.61 8.84 13.88
N ALA A 254 13.70 9.26 13.25
CA ALA A 254 15.00 9.36 13.93
C ALA A 254 15.01 10.46 14.98
N ILE A 255 14.41 11.64 14.72
CA ILE A 255 14.25 12.72 15.70
C ILE A 255 13.45 12.20 16.90
N ALA A 256 12.30 11.58 16.67
CA ALA A 256 11.47 11.01 17.73
C ALA A 256 12.24 9.99 18.57
N GLY A 257 12.92 9.04 17.93
CA GLY A 257 13.70 8.01 18.62
C GLY A 257 14.86 8.56 19.43
N ASN A 258 15.59 9.54 18.90
CA ASN A 258 16.69 10.19 19.63
C ASN A 258 16.20 10.98 20.85
N ALA A 259 15.06 11.68 20.71
CA ALA A 259 14.47 12.41 21.83
C ALA A 259 13.99 11.46 22.94
N ILE A 260 13.34 10.34 22.60
CA ILE A 260 12.90 9.32 23.56
C ILE A 260 14.10 8.72 24.30
N LYS A 261 15.19 8.37 23.60
CA LYS A 261 16.42 7.87 24.22
C LYS A 261 17.04 8.87 25.21
N ALA A 262 16.93 10.16 24.91
CA ALA A 262 17.39 11.25 25.79
C ALA A 262 16.37 11.58 26.89
N LYS A 263 15.24 10.85 26.99
CA LYS A 263 14.11 11.09 27.89
C LYS A 263 13.46 12.46 27.73
N TYR A 264 13.59 13.07 26.54
CA TYR A 264 13.00 14.36 26.23
C TYR A 264 11.58 14.20 25.67
N PRO A 265 10.56 14.91 26.20
CA PRO A 265 9.16 14.77 25.78
C PRO A 265 8.86 15.56 24.50
N ILE A 266 9.50 15.18 23.38
CA ILE A 266 9.29 15.84 22.10
C ILE A 266 7.85 15.67 21.62
N THR A 267 7.29 16.71 21.03
CA THR A 267 5.94 16.72 20.46
C THR A 267 5.96 16.56 18.95
N ALA A 268 4.86 16.05 18.36
CA ALA A 268 4.71 15.96 16.91
C ALA A 268 4.86 17.33 16.22
N ARG A 269 4.38 18.40 16.86
CA ARG A 269 4.54 19.78 16.36
C ARG A 269 5.99 20.23 16.29
N GLN A 270 6.81 19.87 17.27
CA GLN A 270 8.25 20.16 17.26
C GLN A 270 8.96 19.38 16.15
N ILE A 271 8.61 18.11 15.95
CA ILE A 271 9.16 17.29 14.84
C ILE A 271 8.77 17.91 13.49
N GLU A 272 7.51 18.30 13.33
CA GLU A 272 7.02 19.00 12.13
C GLU A 272 7.81 20.29 11.87
N MET A 273 8.01 21.15 12.88
CA MET A 273 8.75 22.40 12.75
C MET A 273 10.19 22.16 12.27
N LEU A 274 10.91 21.25 12.92
CA LEU A 274 12.28 20.88 12.53
C LEU A 274 12.36 20.36 11.09
N CYS A 275 11.39 19.52 10.68
CA CYS A 275 11.37 18.98 9.32
C CYS A 275 11.00 20.06 8.28
N ARG A 276 10.18 21.05 8.62
CA ARG A 276 9.91 22.19 7.74
C ARG A 276 11.12 23.08 7.56
N GLU A 277 11.87 23.37 8.62
CA GLU A 277 13.13 24.11 8.53
C GLU A 277 14.14 23.40 7.61
N ILE A 278 14.28 22.07 7.75
CA ILE A 278 15.16 21.27 6.88
C ILE A 278 14.68 21.33 5.41
N ASP A 279 13.38 21.23 5.15
CA ASP A 279 12.80 21.26 3.82
C ASP A 279 12.93 22.64 3.14
N GLN A 280 12.84 23.73 3.89
CA GLN A 280 13.03 25.10 3.40
C GLN A 280 14.44 25.34 2.82
N GLU A 281 15.44 24.62 3.29
CA GLU A 281 16.80 24.70 2.73
C GLU A 281 16.99 23.89 1.44
N THR A 282 15.95 23.24 0.97
CA THR A 282 15.92 22.47 -0.29
C THR A 282 14.96 23.13 -1.26
N GLY A 283 14.01 22.38 -1.80
CA GLY A 283 12.99 22.88 -2.73
C GLY A 283 11.70 23.37 -2.05
N ASN A 284 11.65 23.41 -0.73
CA ASN A 284 10.44 23.73 0.06
C ASN A 284 9.21 22.92 -0.39
N TRP A 285 9.41 21.61 -0.59
CA TRP A 285 8.46 20.68 -1.22
C TRP A 285 7.18 20.50 -0.42
N TYR A 286 7.26 20.75 0.91
CA TYR A 286 6.15 20.56 1.84
C TYR A 286 5.55 21.86 2.37
N GLU A 287 5.87 23.03 1.78
CA GLU A 287 5.33 24.33 2.22
C GLU A 287 3.81 24.32 2.38
N ASN A 288 3.11 23.81 1.38
CA ASN A 288 1.64 23.83 1.33
C ASN A 288 1.02 22.45 1.67
N ARG A 289 1.82 21.48 2.09
CA ARG A 289 1.36 20.14 2.44
C ARG A 289 1.39 19.94 3.95
N PRO A 290 0.27 19.56 4.59
CA PRO A 290 0.29 19.20 6.01
C PRO A 290 1.12 17.92 6.21
N ILE A 291 2.10 17.97 7.14
CA ILE A 291 2.94 16.83 7.54
C ILE A 291 2.76 16.49 9.03
N THR A 292 1.76 17.06 9.67
CA THR A 292 1.46 16.84 11.10
C THR A 292 1.15 15.37 11.39
N ARG A 293 0.37 14.71 10.51
CA ARG A 293 0.05 13.28 10.66
C ARG A 293 1.27 12.37 10.55
N GLU A 294 2.18 12.72 9.65
CA GLU A 294 3.44 12.01 9.49
C GLU A 294 4.30 12.13 10.74
N ALA A 295 4.37 13.31 11.34
CA ALA A 295 5.07 13.54 12.59
C ALA A 295 4.43 12.79 13.77
N GLU A 296 3.10 12.77 13.87
CA GLU A 296 2.36 11.95 14.84
C GLU A 296 2.63 10.45 14.65
N SER A 297 2.59 9.97 13.41
CA SER A 297 2.86 8.57 13.09
C SER A 297 4.31 8.19 13.41
N ALA A 298 5.27 9.06 13.13
CA ALA A 298 6.67 8.85 13.45
C ALA A 298 6.92 8.80 14.96
N LEU A 299 6.26 9.67 15.72
CA LEU A 299 6.33 9.68 17.17
C LEU A 299 5.72 8.41 17.79
N ASN A 300 4.56 8.00 17.32
CA ASN A 300 3.92 6.76 17.76
C ASN A 300 4.75 5.52 17.43
N TYR A 301 5.34 5.48 16.23
CA TYR A 301 6.26 4.42 15.85
C TYR A 301 7.48 4.36 16.80
N ALA A 302 8.05 5.51 17.13
CA ALA A 302 9.21 5.59 18.03
C ALA A 302 8.84 5.11 19.45
N TYR A 303 7.69 5.48 19.99
CA TYR A 303 7.21 4.96 21.29
C TYR A 303 7.00 3.45 21.28
N SER A 304 6.57 2.90 20.16
CA SER A 304 6.34 1.45 20.03
C SER A 304 7.62 0.65 19.91
N ASN A 305 8.66 1.18 19.22
CA ASN A 305 9.78 0.38 18.75
C ASN A 305 11.16 0.81 19.30
N VAL A 306 11.31 2.04 19.79
CA VAL A 306 12.62 2.61 20.16
C VAL A 306 12.81 2.71 21.66
N TYR A 307 11.73 2.69 22.43
CA TYR A 307 11.81 2.76 23.88
C TYR A 307 12.37 1.43 24.44
N GLU A 308 13.59 1.48 24.97
CA GLU A 308 14.19 0.40 25.76
C GLU A 308 13.98 0.75 27.26
N ASP A 309 13.37 -0.17 28.02
CA ASP A 309 13.11 -0.01 29.46
C ASP A 309 14.41 0.08 30.28
#